data_22a867726baee23243206e16198a39ed
#
_entry.id   22a867726baee23243206e16198a39ed
#
_cell.length_a   1.000
_cell.length_b   1.000
_cell.length_c   1.000
_cell.angle_alpha   90.00
_cell.angle_beta   90.00
_cell.angle_gamma   90.00
#
_symmetry.space_group_name_H-M   'P 1'
#
loop_
_entity.id
_entity.type
_entity.pdbx_description
1 polymer ?
#
loop_
_entity_poly.entity_id
_entity_poly.type
_entity_poly.pdbx_seq_one_letter_code
_entity_poly.pdbx_strand_id
1 'polypeptide(L)'
;MADLFDNPAGLDGFEFIEFSAPEKGHLEKVFETIGFTKVARHRSKDVELWRQGGINLITNYEPKSPAWYFSREHGPSACGMGFRVRDARKAYDHLLKQGAEPVEMRTGPMELHIPGIRGIGNSIIYLIDRYDTGKNELSIYDIDFEYLPGVDSQPNGAGFKLIDHLTHNVYGGRMKYWADYYEKLFNFREIRYFDIKGE
;
A
#
# COMPACT_ATOMS: atom_id res chain seq x y z
N MET A 1 19.67 -7.49 16.39
CA MET A 1 19.15 -8.87 16.36
C MET A 1 19.54 -9.44 15.02
N ALA A 2 20.17 -10.61 14.97
CA ALA A 2 20.38 -11.28 13.69
C ALA A 2 19.00 -11.61 13.10
N ASP A 3 18.80 -11.31 11.82
CA ASP A 3 17.60 -11.72 11.10
C ASP A 3 17.57 -13.25 11.16
N LEU A 4 16.65 -13.82 11.94
CA LEU A 4 16.49 -15.27 12.11
C LEU A 4 16.05 -15.95 10.81
N PHE A 5 15.71 -15.18 9.79
CA PHE A 5 15.13 -15.66 8.54
C PHE A 5 15.58 -14.78 7.37
N ASP A 6 15.73 -15.41 6.22
CA ASP A 6 16.03 -14.71 4.98
C ASP A 6 14.93 -13.72 4.62
N ASN A 7 15.33 -12.52 4.22
CA ASN A 7 14.45 -11.45 3.74
C ASN A 7 14.84 -11.11 2.29
N PRO A 8 14.50 -11.95 1.32
CA PRO A 8 15.00 -11.83 -0.04
C PRO A 8 14.49 -10.60 -0.79
N ALA A 9 13.29 -10.13 -0.45
CA ALA A 9 12.74 -8.90 -0.98
C ALA A 9 13.20 -7.64 -0.23
N GLY A 10 13.93 -7.79 0.88
CA GLY A 10 14.40 -6.67 1.69
C GLY A 10 13.27 -5.87 2.35
N LEU A 11 12.17 -6.54 2.75
CA LEU A 11 11.02 -5.90 3.38
C LEU A 11 11.39 -5.18 4.68
N ASP A 12 10.76 -4.02 4.90
CA ASP A 12 10.94 -3.16 6.08
C ASP A 12 9.60 -2.57 6.59
N GLY A 13 8.53 -3.34 6.47
CA GLY A 13 7.20 -2.98 6.95
C GLY A 13 6.26 -2.39 5.89
N PHE A 14 5.16 -1.78 6.36
CA PHE A 14 4.18 -1.12 5.51
C PHE A 14 4.54 0.36 5.31
N GLU A 15 4.36 0.87 4.09
CA GLU A 15 4.48 2.30 3.81
C GLU A 15 3.11 2.98 3.76
N PHE A 16 2.18 2.40 3.02
CA PHE A 16 0.82 2.93 2.91
C PHE A 16 -0.20 1.86 2.55
N ILE A 17 -1.48 2.19 2.74
CA ILE A 17 -2.61 1.47 2.13
C ILE A 17 -3.31 2.42 1.17
N GLU A 18 -3.53 1.95 -0.06
CA GLU A 18 -4.25 2.66 -1.10
C GLU A 18 -5.71 2.22 -1.12
N PHE A 19 -6.60 3.20 -1.16
CA PHE A 19 -8.04 3.00 -1.23
C PHE A 19 -8.61 3.69 -2.47
N SER A 20 -9.69 3.14 -3.01
CA SER A 20 -10.46 3.75 -4.07
C SER A 20 -11.95 3.49 -3.86
N ALA A 21 -12.77 4.36 -4.43
CA ALA A 21 -14.22 4.22 -4.46
C ALA A 21 -14.76 4.70 -5.82
N PRO A 22 -15.95 4.26 -6.26
CA PRO A 22 -16.59 4.80 -7.45
C PRO A 22 -16.86 6.30 -7.38
N GLU A 23 -17.12 6.81 -6.17
CA GLU A 23 -17.44 8.21 -5.88
C GLU A 23 -16.60 8.70 -4.70
N LYS A 24 -16.23 10.00 -4.74
CA LYS A 24 -15.56 10.70 -3.64
C LYS A 24 -16.51 10.98 -2.47
N GLY A 25 -15.92 11.20 -1.29
CA GLY A 25 -16.59 11.70 -0.09
C GLY A 25 -16.92 10.62 0.93
N HIS A 26 -17.05 9.36 0.53
CA HIS A 26 -17.35 8.28 1.48
C HIS A 26 -16.10 7.86 2.29
N LEU A 27 -15.00 7.57 1.61
CA LEU A 27 -13.74 7.16 2.26
C LEU A 27 -13.18 8.30 3.10
N GLU A 28 -13.19 9.51 2.58
CA GLU A 28 -12.70 10.72 3.26
C GLU A 28 -13.42 10.93 4.59
N LYS A 29 -14.75 10.82 4.60
CA LYS A 29 -15.54 10.94 5.82
C LYS A 29 -15.21 9.85 6.85
N VAL A 30 -14.97 8.63 6.40
CA VAL A 30 -14.51 7.54 7.28
C VAL A 30 -13.14 7.88 7.88
N PHE A 31 -12.19 8.32 7.05
CA PHE A 31 -10.84 8.66 7.50
C PHE A 31 -10.84 9.81 8.52
N GLU A 32 -11.61 10.88 8.24
CA GLU A 32 -11.80 11.99 9.19
C GLU A 32 -12.40 11.50 10.52
N THR A 33 -13.42 10.64 10.46
CA THR A 33 -14.08 10.11 11.66
C THR A 33 -13.14 9.33 12.56
N ILE A 34 -12.16 8.62 11.99
CA ILE A 34 -11.16 7.85 12.75
C ILE A 34 -9.86 8.61 13.00
N GLY A 35 -9.85 9.93 12.71
CA GLY A 35 -8.79 10.85 13.09
C GLY A 35 -7.68 11.06 12.07
N PHE A 36 -7.84 10.63 10.81
CA PHE A 36 -6.90 10.98 9.75
C PHE A 36 -7.14 12.38 9.22
N THR A 37 -6.06 13.04 8.86
CA THR A 37 -6.08 14.36 8.23
C THR A 37 -5.54 14.26 6.82
N LYS A 38 -6.23 14.87 5.85
CA LYS A 38 -5.69 15.07 4.51
C LYS A 38 -4.53 16.06 4.58
N VAL A 39 -3.33 15.60 4.28
CA VAL A 39 -2.10 16.40 4.43
C VAL A 39 -1.50 16.83 3.09
N ALA A 40 -1.74 16.09 2.01
CA ALA A 40 -1.18 16.39 0.71
C ALA A 40 -2.05 15.87 -0.44
N ARG A 41 -1.82 16.39 -1.64
CA ARG A 41 -2.39 15.91 -2.90
C ARG A 41 -1.26 15.60 -3.88
N HIS A 42 -1.46 14.64 -4.74
CA HIS A 42 -0.52 14.34 -5.82
C HIS A 42 -0.48 15.51 -6.81
N ARG A 43 0.71 15.81 -7.35
CA ARG A 43 0.94 16.99 -8.20
C ARG A 43 0.19 16.95 -9.53
N SER A 44 -0.10 15.76 -10.06
CA SER A 44 -0.63 15.56 -11.41
C SER A 44 -1.82 14.61 -11.50
N LYS A 45 -2.09 13.83 -10.44
CA LYS A 45 -3.15 12.80 -10.42
C LYS A 45 -4.20 13.11 -9.36
N ASP A 46 -5.38 12.56 -9.53
CA ASP A 46 -6.45 12.66 -8.55
C ASP A 46 -6.22 11.67 -7.39
N VAL A 47 -5.16 11.95 -6.63
CA VAL A 47 -4.67 11.12 -5.52
C VAL A 47 -4.39 12.01 -4.32
N GLU A 48 -4.84 11.61 -3.13
CA GLU A 48 -4.69 12.37 -1.89
C GLU A 48 -4.01 11.52 -0.82
N LEU A 49 -3.19 12.18 0.00
CA LEU A 49 -2.51 11.58 1.15
C LEU A 49 -3.19 11.98 2.44
N TRP A 50 -3.53 10.99 3.24
CA TRP A 50 -4.12 11.10 4.56
C TRP A 50 -3.18 10.51 5.60
N ARG A 51 -2.96 11.22 6.70
CA ARG A 51 -2.03 10.80 7.76
C ARG A 51 -2.62 10.82 9.14
N GLN A 52 -2.10 9.91 9.96
CA GLN A 52 -2.25 9.91 11.39
C GLN A 52 -1.07 9.14 12.00
N GLY A 53 -0.26 9.79 12.84
CA GLY A 53 0.97 9.19 13.36
C GLY A 53 1.89 8.70 12.24
N GLY A 54 2.36 7.45 12.32
CA GLY A 54 3.18 6.82 11.28
C GLY A 54 2.39 6.12 10.16
N ILE A 55 1.07 6.37 10.06
CA ILE A 55 0.20 5.70 9.09
C ILE A 55 -0.09 6.62 7.92
N ASN A 56 0.15 6.15 6.71
CA ASN A 56 -0.23 6.79 5.46
C ASN A 56 -1.36 6.02 4.81
N LEU A 57 -2.47 6.69 4.53
CA LEU A 57 -3.55 6.20 3.67
C LEU A 57 -3.57 7.05 2.40
N ILE A 58 -3.82 6.41 1.27
CA ILE A 58 -3.93 7.08 -0.02
C ILE A 58 -5.34 6.85 -0.56
N THR A 59 -6.04 7.91 -0.97
CA THR A 59 -7.22 7.79 -1.82
C THR A 59 -6.81 8.03 -3.27
N ASN A 60 -7.17 7.11 -4.16
CA ASN A 60 -6.85 7.19 -5.58
C ASN A 60 -8.12 7.14 -6.42
N TYR A 61 -8.46 8.27 -7.02
CA TYR A 61 -9.60 8.43 -7.92
C TYR A 61 -9.16 8.71 -9.36
N GLU A 62 -7.86 8.54 -9.66
CA GLU A 62 -7.32 8.84 -10.99
C GLU A 62 -8.03 8.00 -12.07
N PRO A 63 -8.68 8.64 -13.05
CA PRO A 63 -9.45 7.94 -14.07
C PRO A 63 -8.61 6.96 -14.88
N LYS A 64 -9.16 5.78 -15.12
CA LYS A 64 -8.50 4.69 -15.89
C LYS A 64 -7.20 4.18 -15.25
N SER A 65 -6.98 4.47 -13.96
CA SER A 65 -5.93 3.82 -13.17
C SER A 65 -6.36 2.40 -12.76
N PRO A 66 -5.45 1.53 -12.33
CA PRO A 66 -5.81 0.24 -11.74
C PRO A 66 -6.77 0.39 -10.55
N ALA A 67 -6.56 1.37 -9.66
CA ALA A 67 -7.44 1.68 -8.54
C ALA A 67 -8.86 2.04 -8.98
N TRP A 68 -8.99 2.82 -10.07
CA TRP A 68 -10.27 3.20 -10.65
C TRP A 68 -11.05 1.98 -11.18
N TYR A 69 -10.38 1.02 -11.84
CA TYR A 69 -11.01 -0.21 -12.28
C TYR A 69 -11.39 -1.11 -11.10
N PHE A 70 -10.47 -1.24 -10.12
CA PHE A 70 -10.70 -2.02 -8.92
C PHE A 70 -11.95 -1.56 -8.15
N SER A 71 -12.11 -0.26 -7.94
CA SER A 71 -13.26 0.28 -7.21
C SER A 71 -14.60 0.06 -7.92
N ARG A 72 -14.61 -0.05 -9.25
CA ARG A 72 -15.83 -0.33 -10.00
C ARG A 72 -16.24 -1.79 -9.95
N GLU A 73 -15.30 -2.68 -9.72
CA GLU A 73 -15.54 -4.11 -9.52
C GLU A 73 -15.92 -4.43 -8.08
N HIS A 74 -15.25 -3.78 -7.11
CA HIS A 74 -15.34 -4.16 -5.69
C HIS A 74 -16.05 -3.12 -4.82
N GLY A 75 -16.37 -1.94 -5.34
CA GLY A 75 -16.89 -0.83 -4.55
C GLY A 75 -15.80 -0.12 -3.73
N PRO A 76 -16.19 0.71 -2.72
CA PRO A 76 -15.24 1.37 -1.82
C PRO A 76 -14.39 0.34 -1.06
N SER A 77 -13.08 0.34 -1.29
CA SER A 77 -12.19 -0.69 -0.73
C SER A 77 -10.72 -0.32 -0.79
N ALA A 78 -9.89 -1.05 -0.03
CA ALA A 78 -8.45 -1.05 -0.23
C ALA A 78 -8.12 -1.74 -1.56
N CYS A 79 -7.40 -1.05 -2.43
CA CYS A 79 -7.04 -1.52 -3.77
C CYS A 79 -5.53 -1.72 -3.96
N GLY A 80 -4.74 -1.33 -2.97
CA GLY A 80 -3.29 -1.51 -2.99
C GLY A 80 -2.65 -1.35 -1.62
N MET A 81 -1.41 -1.82 -1.51
CA MET A 81 -0.57 -1.62 -0.33
C MET A 81 0.87 -1.38 -0.76
N GLY A 82 1.54 -0.44 -0.09
CA GLY A 82 2.96 -0.19 -0.24
C GLY A 82 3.76 -0.94 0.82
N PHE A 83 4.67 -1.80 0.38
CA PHE A 83 5.71 -2.34 1.25
C PHE A 83 6.96 -1.48 1.19
N ARG A 84 7.51 -1.12 2.33
CA ARG A 84 8.87 -0.62 2.44
C ARG A 84 9.85 -1.72 2.08
N VAL A 85 10.80 -1.40 1.22
CA VAL A 85 11.88 -2.30 0.83
C VAL A 85 13.22 -1.57 0.85
N ARG A 86 14.30 -2.28 1.07
CA ARG A 86 15.64 -1.67 1.10
C ARG A 86 16.10 -1.17 -0.29
N ASP A 87 15.62 -1.79 -1.36
CA ASP A 87 15.97 -1.50 -2.75
C ASP A 87 14.83 -2.00 -3.63
N ALA A 88 14.02 -1.09 -4.17
CA ALA A 88 12.83 -1.44 -4.94
C ALA A 88 13.14 -2.20 -6.22
N ARG A 89 14.26 -1.89 -6.87
CA ARG A 89 14.68 -2.58 -8.10
C ARG A 89 15.06 -4.04 -7.83
N LYS A 90 15.87 -4.28 -6.80
CA LYS A 90 16.27 -5.64 -6.43
C LYS A 90 15.09 -6.47 -5.94
N ALA A 91 14.21 -5.86 -5.13
CA ALA A 91 12.97 -6.50 -4.68
C ALA A 91 12.11 -6.90 -5.89
N TYR A 92 11.86 -5.99 -6.82
CA TYR A 92 11.08 -6.24 -8.01
C TYR A 92 11.67 -7.35 -8.88
N ASP A 93 12.96 -7.28 -9.19
CA ASP A 93 13.66 -8.31 -9.98
C ASP A 93 13.59 -9.70 -9.30
N HIS A 94 13.69 -9.74 -7.96
CA HIS A 94 13.50 -10.97 -7.19
C HIS A 94 12.08 -11.52 -7.34
N LEU A 95 11.06 -10.68 -7.11
CA LEU A 95 9.67 -11.09 -7.15
C LEU A 95 9.26 -11.61 -8.55
N LEU A 96 9.72 -10.95 -9.63
CA LEU A 96 9.48 -11.42 -10.99
C LEU A 96 10.13 -12.80 -11.26
N LYS A 97 11.34 -13.03 -10.77
CA LYS A 97 11.99 -14.35 -10.85
C LYS A 97 11.22 -15.43 -10.11
N GLN A 98 10.52 -15.06 -9.03
CA GLN A 98 9.64 -15.95 -8.30
C GLN A 98 8.24 -16.11 -8.96
N GLY A 99 7.99 -15.43 -10.08
CA GLY A 99 6.77 -15.55 -10.86
C GLY A 99 5.67 -14.59 -10.44
N ALA A 100 6.00 -13.47 -9.80
CA ALA A 100 5.06 -12.38 -9.60
C ALA A 100 4.66 -11.78 -10.95
N GLU A 101 3.39 -11.38 -11.06
CA GLU A 101 2.87 -10.69 -12.24
C GLU A 101 3.12 -9.19 -12.13
N PRO A 102 3.85 -8.57 -13.09
CA PRO A 102 4.10 -7.14 -13.08
C PRO A 102 2.81 -6.35 -13.32
N VAL A 103 2.73 -5.15 -12.74
CA VAL A 103 1.70 -4.17 -13.07
C VAL A 103 2.35 -2.99 -13.80
N GLU A 104 1.85 -2.71 -15.00
CA GLU A 104 2.27 -1.51 -15.74
C GLU A 104 1.65 -0.27 -15.10
N MET A 105 2.51 0.56 -14.54
CA MET A 105 2.11 1.84 -13.94
C MET A 105 2.34 2.98 -14.95
N ARG A 106 1.29 3.79 -15.18
CA ARG A 106 1.45 5.02 -15.96
C ARG A 106 2.17 6.06 -15.13
N THR A 107 3.37 6.41 -15.55
CA THR A 107 4.19 7.44 -14.92
C THR A 107 4.17 8.68 -15.83
N GLY A 108 3.78 9.81 -15.27
CA GLY A 108 3.84 11.10 -15.95
C GLY A 108 5.25 11.71 -15.95
N PRO A 109 5.45 12.83 -16.63
CA PRO A 109 6.70 13.56 -16.56
C PRO A 109 7.01 14.00 -15.13
N MET A 110 8.25 13.81 -14.70
CA MET A 110 8.72 14.19 -13.34
C MET A 110 8.08 13.43 -12.18
N GLU A 111 7.41 12.31 -12.43
CA GLU A 111 6.90 11.41 -11.40
C GLU A 111 7.85 10.25 -11.13
N LEU A 112 7.83 9.76 -9.91
CA LEU A 112 8.56 8.55 -9.56
C LEU A 112 7.95 7.32 -10.24
N HIS A 113 8.81 6.47 -10.79
CA HIS A 113 8.39 5.15 -11.23
C HIS A 113 8.45 4.18 -10.03
N ILE A 114 7.29 3.89 -9.47
CA ILE A 114 7.15 2.96 -8.35
C ILE A 114 6.81 1.57 -8.89
N PRO A 115 7.69 0.57 -8.71
CA PRO A 115 7.40 -0.79 -9.17
C PRO A 115 6.23 -1.39 -8.40
N GLY A 116 5.39 -2.15 -9.08
CA GLY A 116 4.26 -2.85 -8.49
C GLY A 116 4.05 -4.23 -9.08
N ILE A 117 3.52 -5.12 -8.27
CA ILE A 117 3.10 -6.46 -8.69
C ILE A 117 1.63 -6.68 -8.36
N ARG A 118 1.01 -7.61 -9.05
CA ARG A 118 -0.40 -7.94 -8.86
C ARG A 118 -0.60 -8.76 -7.59
N GLY A 119 -1.51 -8.32 -6.74
CA GLY A 119 -1.91 -8.97 -5.51
C GLY A 119 -3.32 -9.58 -5.60
N ILE A 120 -3.91 -9.86 -4.44
CA ILE A 120 -5.23 -10.48 -4.28
C ILE A 120 -6.30 -9.60 -4.95
N GLY A 121 -7.19 -10.23 -5.73
CA GLY A 121 -8.31 -9.55 -6.38
C GLY A 121 -7.92 -8.44 -7.36
N ASN A 122 -6.76 -8.54 -7.99
CA ASN A 122 -6.17 -7.51 -8.84
C ASN A 122 -5.70 -6.23 -8.09
N SER A 123 -5.59 -6.28 -6.76
CA SER A 123 -4.93 -5.21 -5.99
C SER A 123 -3.45 -5.08 -6.38
N ILE A 124 -2.84 -3.99 -5.98
CA ILE A 124 -1.42 -3.76 -6.27
C ILE A 124 -0.58 -3.84 -4.99
N ILE A 125 0.55 -4.51 -5.07
CA ILE A 125 1.60 -4.44 -4.06
C ILE A 125 2.72 -3.57 -4.63
N TYR A 126 2.88 -2.38 -4.07
CA TYR A 126 3.92 -1.42 -4.44
C TYR A 126 5.20 -1.68 -3.65
N LEU A 127 6.35 -1.43 -4.24
CA LEU A 127 7.66 -1.58 -3.61
C LEU A 127 8.28 -0.20 -3.43
N ILE A 128 8.40 0.25 -2.17
CA ILE A 128 8.78 1.61 -1.82
C ILE A 128 10.14 1.60 -1.13
N ASP A 129 11.16 2.19 -1.76
CA ASP A 129 12.49 2.36 -1.17
C ASP A 129 12.80 3.82 -0.79
N ARG A 130 11.84 4.74 -1.04
CA ARG A 130 11.91 6.14 -0.63
C ARG A 130 10.85 6.44 0.40
N TYR A 131 11.16 6.22 1.67
CA TYR A 131 10.31 6.49 2.82
C TYR A 131 11.09 7.22 3.90
N ASP A 132 10.38 7.82 4.84
CA ASP A 132 11.03 8.54 5.95
C ASP A 132 11.78 7.55 6.85
N THR A 133 13.09 7.60 6.79
CA THR A 133 14.00 6.81 7.64
C THR A 133 14.46 7.60 8.88
N GLY A 134 13.99 8.84 9.05
CA GLY A 134 14.49 9.78 10.05
C GLY A 134 15.86 10.39 9.72
N LYS A 135 16.39 10.18 8.51
CA LYS A 135 17.72 10.65 8.08
C LYS A 135 17.66 11.82 7.10
N ASN A 136 16.54 12.55 7.03
CA ASN A 136 16.30 13.64 6.06
C ASN A 136 16.39 13.22 4.58
N GLU A 137 16.08 11.98 4.27
CA GLU A 137 15.96 11.51 2.91
C GLU A 137 14.57 11.85 2.36
N LEU A 138 14.50 12.20 1.06
CA LEU A 138 13.23 12.51 0.42
C LEU A 138 12.38 11.24 0.25
N SER A 139 11.18 11.28 0.79
CA SER A 139 10.15 10.24 0.59
C SER A 139 9.45 10.40 -0.76
N ILE A 140 8.66 9.40 -1.16
CA ILE A 140 7.77 9.49 -2.33
C ILE A 140 6.81 10.68 -2.21
N TYR A 141 6.41 11.05 -0.99
CA TYR A 141 5.47 12.15 -0.75
C TYR A 141 6.11 13.51 -0.98
N ASP A 142 7.40 13.67 -0.68
CA ASP A 142 8.12 14.91 -0.91
C ASP A 142 8.35 15.18 -2.40
N ILE A 143 8.38 14.13 -3.21
CA ILE A 143 8.64 14.21 -4.64
C ILE A 143 7.33 14.36 -5.43
N ASP A 144 6.38 13.43 -5.25
CA ASP A 144 5.18 13.35 -6.09
C ASP A 144 3.97 14.12 -5.54
N PHE A 145 4.00 14.55 -4.26
CA PHE A 145 2.88 15.24 -3.65
C PHE A 145 3.21 16.70 -3.32
N GLU A 146 2.17 17.48 -3.13
CA GLU A 146 2.20 18.85 -2.64
C GLU A 146 1.44 18.90 -1.32
N TYR A 147 2.16 19.26 -0.23
CA TYR A 147 1.54 19.40 1.08
C TYR A 147 0.59 20.59 1.12
N LEU A 148 -0.53 20.43 1.83
CA LEU A 148 -1.56 21.46 1.93
C LEU A 148 -1.09 22.62 2.84
N PRO A 149 -1.18 23.88 2.38
CA PRO A 149 -0.79 25.03 3.18
C PRO A 149 -1.56 25.11 4.50
N GLY A 150 -0.86 25.34 5.61
CA GLY A 150 -1.46 25.52 6.93
C GLY A 150 -1.95 24.22 7.59
N VAL A 151 -1.75 23.07 6.97
CA VAL A 151 -2.08 21.77 7.55
C VAL A 151 -0.83 21.14 8.14
N ASP A 152 -0.92 20.60 9.36
CA ASP A 152 0.15 19.80 9.94
C ASP A 152 0.39 18.56 9.10
N SER A 153 1.62 18.40 8.59
CA SER A 153 2.00 17.26 7.75
C SER A 153 2.20 15.95 8.53
N GLN A 154 2.24 16.02 9.88
CA GLN A 154 2.46 14.88 10.77
C GLN A 154 1.43 14.86 11.93
N PRO A 155 0.12 14.84 11.64
CA PRO A 155 -0.91 14.93 12.66
C PRO A 155 -0.95 13.67 13.54
N ASN A 156 -1.15 13.86 14.84
CA ASN A 156 -1.30 12.74 15.78
C ASN A 156 -2.69 12.07 15.71
N GLY A 157 -3.71 12.80 15.26
CA GLY A 157 -5.09 12.31 15.14
C GLY A 157 -5.62 11.69 16.43
N ALA A 158 -6.26 10.53 16.34
CA ALA A 158 -6.77 9.75 17.45
C ALA A 158 -5.69 8.91 18.19
N GLY A 159 -4.44 9.00 17.75
CA GLY A 159 -3.29 8.34 18.40
C GLY A 159 -2.89 7.00 17.81
N PHE A 160 -3.40 6.61 16.65
CA PHE A 160 -2.89 5.46 15.90
C PHE A 160 -1.48 5.74 15.39
N LYS A 161 -0.58 4.74 15.43
CA LYS A 161 0.85 4.97 15.19
C LYS A 161 1.43 4.20 14.02
N LEU A 162 0.93 2.99 13.76
CA LEU A 162 1.46 2.11 12.73
C LEU A 162 0.37 1.16 12.19
N ILE A 163 0.59 0.62 11.01
CA ILE A 163 -0.18 -0.48 10.45
C ILE A 163 0.43 -1.76 11.01
N ASP A 164 -0.29 -2.44 11.90
CA ASP A 164 0.18 -3.66 12.55
C ASP A 164 0.07 -4.87 11.61
N HIS A 165 -1.10 -5.04 11.01
CA HIS A 165 -1.37 -6.13 10.07
C HIS A 165 -2.48 -5.78 9.08
N LEU A 166 -2.59 -6.57 8.02
CA LEU A 166 -3.69 -6.52 7.06
C LEU A 166 -4.35 -7.89 6.98
N THR A 167 -5.67 -7.89 6.83
CA THR A 167 -6.45 -9.09 6.55
C THR A 167 -6.93 -9.08 5.12
N HIS A 168 -6.92 -10.24 4.47
CA HIS A 168 -7.43 -10.41 3.12
C HIS A 168 -8.58 -11.42 3.10
N ASN A 169 -9.72 -11.00 2.58
CA ASN A 169 -10.78 -11.93 2.22
C ASN A 169 -10.45 -12.56 0.86
N VAL A 170 -10.55 -13.86 0.78
CA VAL A 170 -10.29 -14.61 -0.45
C VAL A 170 -11.48 -15.54 -0.74
N TYR A 171 -11.64 -15.92 -2.00
CA TYR A 171 -12.68 -16.89 -2.37
C TYR A 171 -12.49 -18.22 -1.65
N GLY A 172 -13.58 -18.93 -1.39
CA GLY A 172 -13.57 -20.24 -0.79
C GLY A 172 -12.58 -21.19 -1.48
N GLY A 173 -11.77 -21.91 -0.71
CA GLY A 173 -10.72 -22.80 -1.20
C GLY A 173 -9.45 -22.12 -1.74
N ARG A 174 -9.36 -20.79 -1.71
CA ARG A 174 -8.19 -20.05 -2.24
C ARG A 174 -7.19 -19.63 -1.17
N MET A 175 -7.45 -19.89 0.10
CA MET A 175 -6.56 -19.49 1.19
C MET A 175 -5.14 -20.03 1.00
N LYS A 176 -5.00 -21.34 0.73
CA LYS A 176 -3.68 -21.95 0.51
C LYS A 176 -2.94 -21.34 -0.68
N TYR A 177 -3.63 -21.06 -1.77
CA TYR A 177 -3.03 -20.44 -2.95
C TYR A 177 -2.38 -19.09 -2.60
N TRP A 178 -3.09 -18.26 -1.82
CA TRP A 178 -2.58 -16.95 -1.42
C TRP A 178 -1.54 -17.01 -0.29
N ALA A 179 -1.64 -17.99 0.62
CA ALA A 179 -0.56 -18.27 1.57
C ALA A 179 0.73 -18.63 0.85
N ASP A 180 0.68 -19.60 -0.07
CA ASP A 180 1.81 -20.01 -0.90
C ASP A 180 2.38 -18.85 -1.74
N TYR A 181 1.52 -17.92 -2.20
CA TYR A 181 1.94 -16.72 -2.91
C TYR A 181 2.85 -15.84 -2.05
N TYR A 182 2.43 -15.53 -0.82
CA TYR A 182 3.23 -14.70 0.09
C TYR A 182 4.47 -15.42 0.61
N GLU A 183 4.39 -16.72 0.85
CA GLU A 183 5.56 -17.54 1.22
C GLU A 183 6.60 -17.53 0.11
N LYS A 184 6.18 -17.79 -1.11
CA LYS A 184 7.07 -17.87 -2.27
C LYS A 184 7.74 -16.53 -2.61
N LEU A 185 6.96 -15.44 -2.61
CA LEU A 185 7.44 -14.14 -3.05
C LEU A 185 8.24 -13.40 -1.97
N PHE A 186 7.78 -13.46 -0.73
CA PHE A 186 8.30 -12.63 0.36
C PHE A 186 8.94 -13.41 1.49
N ASN A 187 8.97 -14.74 1.40
CA ASN A 187 9.41 -15.64 2.48
C ASN A 187 8.60 -15.45 3.77
N PHE A 188 7.30 -15.14 3.64
CA PHE A 188 6.37 -15.16 4.75
C PHE A 188 6.14 -16.59 5.20
N ARG A 189 5.58 -16.78 6.40
CA ARG A 189 5.32 -18.09 6.94
C ARG A 189 3.94 -18.15 7.57
N GLU A 190 3.27 -19.25 7.34
CA GLU A 190 2.06 -19.58 8.09
C GLU A 190 2.44 -19.87 9.55
N ILE A 191 1.94 -19.04 10.47
CA ILE A 191 2.20 -19.21 11.91
C ILE A 191 1.08 -19.99 12.57
N ARG A 192 -0.17 -19.75 12.14
CA ARG A 192 -1.35 -20.42 12.66
C ARG A 192 -2.42 -20.55 11.59
N TYR A 193 -3.13 -21.65 11.63
CA TYR A 193 -4.31 -21.90 10.82
C TYR A 193 -5.52 -22.09 11.74
N PHE A 194 -6.62 -21.41 11.47
CA PHE A 194 -7.88 -21.59 12.15
C PHE A 194 -8.97 -21.91 11.12
N ASP A 195 -9.56 -23.10 11.23
CA ASP A 195 -10.77 -23.44 10.46
C ASP A 195 -11.99 -23.08 11.32
N ILE A 196 -12.57 -21.90 11.03
CA ILE A 196 -13.81 -21.47 11.70
C ILE A 196 -14.96 -22.05 10.90
N LYS A 197 -15.48 -23.19 11.37
CA LYS A 197 -16.73 -23.73 10.83
C LYS A 197 -17.86 -22.80 11.27
N GLY A 198 -18.38 -22.01 10.34
CA GLY A 198 -19.65 -21.30 10.55
C GLY A 198 -20.77 -22.30 10.73
N GLU A 199 -21.64 -22.05 11.70
CA GLU A 199 -22.93 -22.75 11.83
C GLU A 199 -23.86 -22.38 10.66
#